data_02c32589b91aef566be224f645991603
#
_entry.id   02c32589b91aef566be224f645991603
#
_cell.length_a   1.000
_cell.length_b   1.000
_cell.length_c   1.000
_cell.angle_alpha   90.00
_cell.angle_beta   90.00
_cell.angle_gamma   90.00
#
_symmetry.space_group_name_H-M   'P 1'
#
loop_
_entity.id
_entity.type
_entity.pdbx_description
1 polymer ?
#
loop_
_entity_poly.entity_id
_entity_poly.type
_entity_poly.pdbx_seq_one_letter_code
_entity_poly.pdbx_strand_id
1 'polypeptide(L)'
;VWEGTLTDGSIDPLEGENGISWSSTGSGWFGAGIMSMQPINLFNFSEGHLNFSIKIPANVSFQIGIIDSWGNQSYVDFPSNQTTYGLVRNGNWGQASIPVEEIRGDYIDLRMLSYQFVILEVNGASCEFGLDDIYWSGGGEVLKISNSNSILDRFLLNDNYPNPFNPLTTINYNIPGDGFVNTTIY
;
A
#
# COMPACT_ATOMS: atom_id res chain seq x y z
N VAL A 1 5.28 -10.54 -11.58
CA VAL A 1 6.75 -10.64 -11.72
C VAL A 1 7.11 -10.35 -13.17
N TRP A 2 8.13 -9.51 -13.37
CA TRP A 2 8.61 -9.18 -14.71
C TRP A 2 9.74 -10.12 -15.14
N GLU A 3 9.70 -10.54 -16.39
CA GLU A 3 10.73 -11.34 -17.06
C GLU A 3 11.20 -12.58 -16.29
N GLY A 4 10.39 -13.10 -15.37
CA GLY A 4 10.76 -14.26 -14.56
C GLY A 4 11.95 -14.00 -13.61
N THR A 5 12.18 -12.75 -13.20
CA THR A 5 13.30 -12.36 -12.34
C THR A 5 13.18 -12.84 -10.90
N LEU A 6 11.98 -13.26 -10.51
CA LEU A 6 11.65 -13.78 -9.18
C LEU A 6 10.99 -15.16 -9.30
N THR A 7 11.30 -16.03 -8.36
CA THR A 7 10.65 -17.32 -8.15
C THR A 7 9.98 -17.35 -6.78
N ASP A 8 9.15 -18.36 -6.51
CA ASP A 8 8.52 -18.50 -5.20
C ASP A 8 9.57 -18.60 -4.09
N GLY A 9 9.33 -17.91 -3.00
CA GLY A 9 10.12 -17.93 -1.78
C GLY A 9 9.48 -18.80 -0.70
N SER A 10 10.06 -18.77 0.51
CA SER A 10 9.66 -19.59 1.65
C SER A 10 9.37 -18.79 2.94
N ILE A 11 9.32 -17.46 2.84
CA ILE A 11 9.02 -16.61 4.00
C ILE A 11 7.53 -16.74 4.34
N ASP A 12 7.25 -17.12 5.58
CA ASP A 12 5.88 -17.16 6.10
C ASP A 12 5.26 -15.76 6.10
N PRO A 13 3.94 -15.64 5.85
CA PRO A 13 3.22 -14.37 5.95
C PRO A 13 3.43 -13.69 7.30
N LEU A 14 3.28 -12.36 7.34
CA LEU A 14 3.27 -11.60 8.59
C LEU A 14 2.05 -11.98 9.43
N GLU A 15 0.89 -12.08 8.75
CA GLU A 15 -0.35 -12.53 9.38
C GLU A 15 -1.20 -13.36 8.39
N GLY A 16 -2.12 -14.15 8.94
CA GLY A 16 -3.01 -14.98 8.13
C GLY A 16 -2.32 -16.12 7.41
N GLU A 17 -2.88 -16.52 6.26
CA GLU A 17 -2.38 -17.65 5.45
C GLU A 17 -1.80 -17.19 4.09
N ASN A 18 -1.97 -15.93 3.73
CA ASN A 18 -1.63 -15.40 2.41
C ASN A 18 -0.66 -14.23 2.54
N GLY A 19 0.52 -14.41 2.05
CA GLY A 19 1.54 -13.38 1.87
C GLY A 19 2.27 -13.60 0.55
N ILE A 20 3.01 -12.60 0.12
CA ILE A 20 3.89 -12.73 -1.05
C ILE A 20 5.27 -13.09 -0.54
N SER A 21 5.86 -14.18 -1.03
CA SER A 21 7.25 -14.54 -0.76
C SER A 21 7.96 -14.81 -2.08
N TRP A 22 9.07 -14.13 -2.32
CA TRP A 22 9.84 -14.26 -3.54
C TRP A 22 11.33 -14.40 -3.27
N SER A 23 12.01 -15.11 -4.18
CA SER A 23 13.44 -15.29 -4.20
C SER A 23 14.04 -14.80 -5.52
N SER A 24 15.08 -13.97 -5.43
CA SER A 24 15.87 -13.49 -6.56
C SER A 24 17.20 -14.22 -6.62
N THR A 25 17.60 -14.61 -7.83
CA THR A 25 18.89 -15.28 -8.09
C THR A 25 20.07 -14.32 -8.16
N GLY A 26 19.82 -13.00 -8.21
CA GLY A 26 20.89 -11.99 -8.34
C GLY A 26 21.44 -11.82 -9.75
N SER A 27 20.70 -12.24 -10.78
CA SER A 27 21.14 -12.17 -12.18
C SER A 27 20.85 -10.83 -12.86
N GLY A 28 21.19 -9.72 -12.21
CA GLY A 28 21.08 -8.38 -12.81
C GLY A 28 20.09 -7.46 -12.12
N TRP A 29 18.82 -7.81 -12.06
CA TRP A 29 17.75 -7.02 -11.42
C TRP A 29 16.58 -7.93 -11.07
N PHE A 30 15.67 -7.43 -10.26
CA PHE A 30 14.34 -8.02 -10.12
C PHE A 30 13.24 -6.98 -10.03
N GLY A 31 12.04 -7.36 -10.43
CA GLY A 31 10.89 -6.49 -10.33
C GLY A 31 9.57 -7.23 -10.33
N ALA A 32 8.63 -6.68 -9.57
CA ALA A 32 7.25 -7.13 -9.54
C ALA A 32 6.31 -5.98 -9.26
N GLY A 33 5.06 -6.11 -9.69
CA GLY A 33 4.05 -5.10 -9.44
C GLY A 33 2.67 -5.69 -9.22
N ILE A 34 1.90 -5.02 -8.38
CA ILE A 34 0.47 -5.27 -8.21
C ILE A 34 -0.26 -4.34 -9.16
N MET A 35 -1.00 -4.91 -10.08
CA MET A 35 -1.74 -4.18 -11.10
C MET A 35 -3.22 -4.51 -11.09
N SER A 36 -4.04 -3.58 -11.52
CA SER A 36 -5.44 -3.80 -11.82
C SER A 36 -5.65 -4.08 -13.30
N MET A 37 -6.67 -4.86 -13.65
CA MET A 37 -7.05 -5.11 -15.05
C MET A 37 -7.51 -3.82 -15.77
N GLN A 38 -8.02 -2.86 -15.02
CA GLN A 38 -8.39 -1.52 -15.48
C GLN A 38 -7.72 -0.49 -14.57
N PRO A 39 -7.34 0.69 -15.08
CA PRO A 39 -6.80 1.74 -14.24
C PRO A 39 -7.76 2.11 -13.12
N ILE A 40 -7.23 2.33 -11.94
CA ILE A 40 -8.02 2.71 -10.76
C ILE A 40 -7.73 4.14 -10.34
N ASN A 41 -8.73 4.76 -9.73
CA ASN A 41 -8.64 6.12 -9.21
C ASN A 41 -8.32 6.07 -7.71
N LEU A 42 -7.11 6.45 -7.35
CA LEU A 42 -6.64 6.59 -5.97
C LEU A 42 -6.39 8.04 -5.57
N PHE A 43 -6.98 9.00 -6.30
CA PHE A 43 -6.81 10.44 -6.03
C PHE A 43 -7.26 10.85 -4.61
N ASN A 44 -8.23 10.15 -4.03
CA ASN A 44 -8.68 10.38 -2.65
C ASN A 44 -7.61 10.11 -1.60
N PHE A 45 -6.53 9.44 -1.97
CA PHE A 45 -5.37 9.17 -1.11
C PHE A 45 -4.20 10.13 -1.35
N SER A 46 -4.38 11.20 -2.15
CA SER A 46 -3.30 12.12 -2.53
C SER A 46 -2.55 12.75 -1.35
N GLU A 47 -3.24 12.97 -0.23
CA GLU A 47 -2.69 13.51 1.03
C GLU A 47 -2.37 12.40 2.04
N GLY A 48 -2.33 11.17 1.61
CA GLY A 48 -2.18 9.99 2.46
C GLY A 48 -0.84 9.29 2.27
N HIS A 49 -0.86 7.97 2.50
CA HIS A 49 0.34 7.14 2.47
C HIS A 49 0.09 5.83 1.72
N LEU A 50 1.11 5.35 1.04
CA LEU A 50 1.25 3.96 0.63
C LEU A 50 1.99 3.21 1.74
N ASN A 51 1.33 2.21 2.31
CA ASN A 51 1.84 1.43 3.43
C ASN A 51 2.09 -0.01 2.99
N PHE A 52 3.09 -0.63 3.56
CA PHE A 52 3.35 -2.06 3.36
C PHE A 52 4.24 -2.62 4.47
N SER A 53 4.14 -3.93 4.67
CA SER A 53 5.06 -4.70 5.49
C SER A 53 6.01 -5.49 4.59
N ILE A 54 7.30 -5.49 4.93
CA ILE A 54 8.33 -6.21 4.17
C ILE A 54 9.34 -6.87 5.09
N LYS A 55 9.72 -8.10 4.74
CA LYS A 55 10.86 -8.79 5.33
C LYS A 55 11.91 -8.99 4.25
N ILE A 56 12.96 -8.17 4.26
CA ILE A 56 14.04 -8.13 3.27
C ILE A 56 15.39 -7.90 3.98
N PRO A 57 16.50 -8.49 3.52
CA PRO A 57 17.80 -8.24 4.12
C PRO A 57 18.20 -6.75 4.11
N ALA A 58 18.83 -6.29 5.19
CA ALA A 58 19.19 -4.89 5.36
C ALA A 58 20.20 -4.38 4.31
N ASN A 59 21.05 -5.25 3.80
CA ASN A 59 22.07 -4.95 2.80
C ASN A 59 21.56 -4.86 1.36
N VAL A 60 20.27 -5.10 1.12
CA VAL A 60 19.64 -4.97 -0.20
C VAL A 60 19.10 -3.55 -0.37
N SER A 61 19.49 -2.87 -1.45
CA SER A 61 18.85 -1.62 -1.87
C SER A 61 17.70 -1.97 -2.82
N PHE A 62 16.57 -1.30 -2.69
CA PHE A 62 15.43 -1.49 -3.58
C PHE A 62 14.64 -0.20 -3.72
N GLN A 63 13.72 -0.18 -4.65
CA GLN A 63 12.80 0.93 -4.90
C GLN A 63 11.36 0.46 -4.77
N ILE A 64 10.49 1.33 -4.29
CA ILE A 64 9.04 1.17 -4.35
C ILE A 64 8.49 2.24 -5.28
N GLY A 65 7.58 1.86 -6.15
CA GLY A 65 7.03 2.77 -7.15
C GLY A 65 5.57 2.52 -7.48
N ILE A 66 5.06 3.38 -8.33
CA ILE A 66 3.73 3.32 -8.94
C ILE A 66 3.82 3.68 -10.42
N ILE A 67 2.86 3.17 -11.21
CA ILE A 67 2.82 3.42 -12.66
C ILE A 67 1.39 3.79 -13.06
N ASP A 68 1.22 4.88 -13.79
CA ASP A 68 -0.08 5.25 -14.33
C ASP A 68 -0.35 4.58 -15.70
N SER A 69 -1.56 4.76 -16.23
CA SER A 69 -1.98 4.16 -17.49
C SER A 69 -1.35 4.83 -18.74
N TRP A 70 -0.67 5.94 -18.56
CA TRP A 70 0.09 6.63 -19.61
C TRP A 70 1.53 6.11 -19.70
N GLY A 71 1.94 5.24 -18.75
CA GLY A 71 3.28 4.70 -18.65
C GLY A 71 4.25 5.59 -17.89
N ASN A 72 3.78 6.67 -17.25
CA ASN A 72 4.61 7.42 -16.32
C ASN A 72 4.89 6.58 -15.10
N GLN A 73 6.13 6.64 -14.61
CA GLN A 73 6.62 5.85 -13.48
C GLN A 73 7.27 6.77 -12.47
N SER A 74 7.03 6.50 -11.19
CA SER A 74 7.70 7.22 -10.11
C SER A 74 8.09 6.25 -9.01
N TYR A 75 9.28 6.44 -8.46
CA TYR A 75 9.90 5.53 -7.48
C TYR A 75 10.52 6.32 -6.34
N VAL A 76 10.53 5.72 -5.15
CA VAL A 76 11.31 6.16 -3.99
C VAL A 76 12.32 5.09 -3.61
N ASP A 77 13.47 5.52 -3.11
CA ASP A 77 14.60 4.65 -2.80
C ASP A 77 14.56 4.14 -1.36
N PHE A 78 14.93 2.88 -1.19
CA PHE A 78 15.24 2.24 0.09
C PHE A 78 16.70 1.78 0.08
N PRO A 79 17.66 2.66 0.40
CA PRO A 79 19.07 2.33 0.36
C PRO A 79 19.43 1.23 1.37
N SER A 80 20.46 0.43 1.07
CA SER A 80 20.95 -0.60 1.97
C SER A 80 21.40 -0.04 3.32
N ASN A 81 21.09 -0.79 4.40
CA ASN A 81 21.49 -0.46 5.77
C ASN A 81 20.99 0.90 6.28
N GLN A 82 19.93 1.44 5.70
CA GLN A 82 19.31 2.69 6.13
C GLN A 82 17.84 2.47 6.53
N THR A 83 17.37 3.30 7.46
CA THR A 83 15.96 3.42 7.81
C THR A 83 15.35 4.50 6.92
N THR A 84 14.38 4.13 6.10
CA THR A 84 13.67 5.03 5.18
C THR A 84 12.17 4.79 5.34
N TYR A 85 11.36 5.84 5.39
CA TYR A 85 9.91 5.78 5.58
C TYR A 85 9.46 4.90 6.76
N GLY A 86 10.23 4.91 7.84
CA GLY A 86 9.97 4.11 9.04
C GLY A 86 10.42 2.66 8.96
N LEU A 87 10.85 2.15 7.81
CA LEU A 87 11.27 0.76 7.63
C LEU A 87 12.56 0.44 8.37
N VAL A 88 12.47 -0.41 9.39
CA VAL A 88 13.61 -1.00 10.10
C VAL A 88 13.83 -2.44 9.62
N ARG A 89 15.03 -2.73 9.11
CA ARG A 89 15.41 -4.02 8.55
C ARG A 89 16.39 -4.75 9.46
N ASN A 90 15.86 -5.53 10.40
CA ASN A 90 16.64 -6.25 11.42
C ASN A 90 16.51 -7.77 11.33
N GLY A 91 16.05 -8.28 10.17
CA GLY A 91 15.78 -9.71 9.94
C GLY A 91 14.34 -10.12 10.24
N ASN A 92 13.55 -9.27 10.88
CA ASN A 92 12.12 -9.44 11.08
C ASN A 92 11.31 -8.67 10.05
N TRP A 93 9.99 -8.84 10.07
CA TRP A 93 9.07 -7.98 9.34
C TRP A 93 9.20 -6.54 9.83
N GLY A 94 9.30 -5.60 8.89
CA GLY A 94 9.29 -4.16 9.13
C GLY A 94 8.20 -3.50 8.30
N GLN A 95 7.72 -2.35 8.78
CA GLN A 95 6.70 -1.56 8.08
C GLN A 95 7.28 -0.29 7.50
N ALA A 96 6.81 0.08 6.33
CA ALA A 96 7.07 1.37 5.69
C ALA A 96 5.77 2.13 5.44
N SER A 97 5.85 3.45 5.49
CA SER A 97 4.73 4.36 5.22
C SER A 97 5.23 5.52 4.38
N ILE A 98 4.99 5.46 3.07
CA ILE A 98 5.50 6.43 2.10
C ILE A 98 4.43 7.49 1.86
N PRO A 99 4.69 8.80 2.08
CA PRO A 99 3.76 9.86 1.69
C PRO A 99 3.43 9.77 0.20
N VAL A 100 2.15 9.83 -0.15
CA VAL A 100 1.72 9.74 -1.55
C VAL A 100 2.27 10.91 -2.35
N GLU A 101 2.43 12.09 -1.76
CA GLU A 101 3.07 13.25 -2.38
C GLU A 101 4.49 12.93 -2.87
N GLU A 102 5.27 12.17 -2.11
CA GLU A 102 6.64 11.80 -2.49
C GLU A 102 6.65 10.73 -3.59
N ILE A 103 5.87 9.66 -3.44
CA ILE A 103 5.90 8.55 -4.40
C ILE A 103 5.27 8.91 -5.75
N ARG A 104 4.28 9.81 -5.79
CA ARG A 104 3.67 10.22 -7.06
C ARG A 104 4.58 11.09 -7.91
N GLY A 105 5.53 11.82 -7.28
CA GLY A 105 6.34 12.81 -7.98
C GLY A 105 5.48 13.85 -8.71
N ASP A 106 6.02 14.42 -9.79
CA ASP A 106 5.38 15.52 -10.54
C ASP A 106 4.47 15.04 -11.68
N TYR A 107 4.55 13.78 -12.11
CA TYR A 107 3.96 13.33 -13.38
C TYR A 107 2.90 12.25 -13.26
N ILE A 108 2.76 11.59 -12.12
CA ILE A 108 1.81 10.50 -11.95
C ILE A 108 0.37 11.03 -11.83
N ASP A 109 -0.52 10.51 -12.66
CA ASP A 109 -1.95 10.73 -12.51
C ASP A 109 -2.57 9.65 -11.60
N LEU A 110 -2.81 10.01 -10.34
CA LEU A 110 -3.44 9.13 -9.35
C LEU A 110 -4.88 8.70 -9.72
N ARG A 111 -5.52 9.35 -10.70
CA ARG A 111 -6.85 8.96 -11.18
C ARG A 111 -6.83 7.78 -12.12
N MET A 112 -5.63 7.43 -12.61
CA MET A 112 -5.46 6.44 -13.68
C MET A 112 -4.28 5.50 -13.40
N LEU A 113 -4.18 4.96 -12.16
CA LEU A 113 -3.10 4.04 -11.82
C LEU A 113 -3.32 2.64 -12.42
N SER A 114 -2.33 2.14 -13.14
CA SER A 114 -2.25 0.78 -13.64
C SER A 114 -1.55 -0.15 -12.64
N TYR A 115 -0.42 0.31 -12.05
CA TYR A 115 0.26 -0.42 -10.98
C TYR A 115 0.21 0.42 -9.70
N GLN A 116 -0.44 -0.13 -8.71
CA GLN A 116 -0.66 0.53 -7.41
C GLN A 116 0.50 0.30 -6.45
N PHE A 117 1.34 -0.68 -6.73
CA PHE A 117 2.55 -1.00 -5.99
C PHE A 117 3.54 -1.68 -6.94
N VAL A 118 4.77 -1.25 -6.91
CA VAL A 118 5.89 -1.85 -7.64
C VAL A 118 7.07 -1.98 -6.69
N ILE A 119 7.74 -3.12 -6.71
CA ILE A 119 9.07 -3.29 -6.11
C ILE A 119 10.08 -3.54 -7.22
N LEU A 120 11.22 -2.83 -7.16
CA LEU A 120 12.29 -2.92 -8.14
C LEU A 120 13.64 -2.93 -7.45
N GLU A 121 14.55 -3.79 -7.91
CA GLU A 121 15.95 -3.84 -7.51
C GLU A 121 16.82 -3.91 -8.76
N VAL A 122 17.84 -3.06 -8.86
CA VAL A 122 18.62 -2.87 -10.09
C VAL A 122 20.11 -3.18 -9.94
N ASN A 123 20.53 -3.64 -8.76
CA ASN A 123 21.95 -3.89 -8.46
C ASN A 123 22.32 -5.38 -8.50
N GLY A 124 21.38 -6.25 -8.83
CA GLY A 124 21.60 -7.69 -8.93
C GLY A 124 21.73 -8.38 -7.58
N ALA A 125 20.99 -7.95 -6.56
CA ALA A 125 21.03 -8.61 -5.27
C ALA A 125 20.37 -9.99 -5.32
N SER A 126 21.07 -11.01 -4.82
CA SER A 126 20.47 -12.31 -4.52
C SER A 126 19.89 -12.25 -3.11
N CYS A 127 18.57 -12.35 -3.01
CA CYS A 127 17.89 -12.31 -1.73
C CYS A 127 16.53 -13.01 -1.80
N GLU A 128 16.03 -13.39 -0.65
CA GLU A 128 14.64 -13.76 -0.44
C GLU A 128 13.94 -12.63 0.34
N PHE A 129 12.71 -12.30 -0.03
CA PHE A 129 11.92 -11.29 0.65
C PHE A 129 10.44 -11.64 0.67
N GLY A 130 9.76 -11.18 1.72
CA GLY A 130 8.31 -11.27 1.86
C GLY A 130 7.66 -9.90 1.84
N LEU A 131 6.46 -9.81 1.26
CA LEU A 131 5.60 -8.63 1.26
C LEU A 131 4.22 -8.98 1.81
N ASP A 132 3.69 -8.09 2.63
CA ASP A 132 2.36 -8.23 3.25
C ASP A 132 1.77 -6.85 3.55
N ASP A 133 0.49 -6.77 3.93
CA ASP A 133 -0.19 -5.54 4.35
C ASP A 133 0.01 -4.35 3.41
N ILE A 134 -0.13 -4.57 2.10
CA ILE A 134 0.01 -3.48 1.13
C ILE A 134 -1.32 -2.75 1.00
N TYR A 135 -1.38 -1.49 1.45
CA TYR A 135 -2.59 -0.69 1.37
C TYR A 135 -2.32 0.81 1.24
N TRP A 136 -3.29 1.52 0.68
CA TRP A 136 -3.31 2.97 0.63
C TRP A 136 -4.18 3.51 1.78
N SER A 137 -3.65 4.46 2.54
CA SER A 137 -4.41 5.17 3.57
C SER A 137 -4.64 6.61 3.16
N GLY A 138 -5.83 7.15 3.46
CA GLY A 138 -6.16 8.53 3.18
C GLY A 138 -5.37 9.51 4.05
N GLY A 139 -5.08 10.71 3.53
CA GLY A 139 -4.58 11.86 4.29
C GLY A 139 -5.69 12.55 5.10
N GLY A 140 -6.81 11.86 5.33
CA GLY A 140 -7.81 12.36 6.26
C GLY A 140 -7.15 12.63 7.58
N GLU A 141 -7.37 13.82 8.15
CA GLU A 141 -6.98 14.13 9.49
C GLU A 141 -7.27 12.90 10.36
N VAL A 142 -6.24 12.30 10.94
CA VAL A 142 -6.45 11.56 12.16
C VAL A 142 -7.12 12.59 13.04
N LEU A 143 -8.43 12.44 13.22
CA LEU A 143 -9.13 13.23 14.23
C LEU A 143 -8.36 12.97 15.51
N LYS A 144 -7.37 13.81 15.78
CA LYS A 144 -6.87 13.94 17.14
C LYS A 144 -8.13 14.27 17.91
N ILE A 145 -8.59 13.30 18.66
CA ILE A 145 -9.53 13.53 19.75
C ILE A 145 -8.76 14.37 20.78
N SER A 146 -8.51 15.62 20.43
CA SER A 146 -8.36 16.64 21.42
C SER A 146 -9.75 16.74 22.06
N ASN A 147 -9.83 16.62 23.38
CA ASN A 147 -11.03 16.74 24.21
C ASN A 147 -11.72 18.13 24.03
N SER A 148 -12.10 18.44 22.83
CA SER A 148 -13.06 19.48 22.52
C SER A 148 -14.28 18.75 21.98
N ASN A 149 -15.40 18.90 22.70
CA ASN A 149 -16.74 18.43 22.33
C ASN A 149 -17.14 18.99 20.95
N SER A 150 -16.50 18.55 19.89
CA SER A 150 -17.01 18.77 18.54
C SER A 150 -18.07 17.71 18.27
N ILE A 151 -19.29 18.02 18.57
CA ILE A 151 -20.47 17.32 18.08
C ILE A 151 -20.33 17.27 16.56
N LEU A 152 -20.30 16.08 15.99
CA LEU A 152 -20.36 15.89 14.54
C LEU A 152 -21.66 16.50 14.05
N ASP A 153 -21.58 17.59 13.31
CA ASP A 153 -22.71 18.44 12.93
C ASP A 153 -23.48 17.90 11.71
N ARG A 154 -23.17 16.68 11.26
CA ARG A 154 -23.82 16.11 10.06
C ARG A 154 -23.87 14.59 10.06
N PHE A 155 -24.91 14.05 9.39
CA PHE A 155 -24.98 12.66 9.03
C PHE A 155 -23.98 12.36 7.93
N LEU A 156 -23.25 11.26 8.07
CA LEU A 156 -22.34 10.75 7.05
C LEU A 156 -22.61 9.26 6.86
N LEU A 157 -22.76 8.86 5.61
CA LEU A 157 -22.81 7.46 5.18
C LEU A 157 -21.65 7.26 4.20
N ASN A 158 -20.74 6.37 4.53
CA ASN A 158 -19.63 6.01 3.66
C ASN A 158 -20.06 4.85 2.74
N ASP A 159 -19.35 4.71 1.64
CA ASP A 159 -19.52 3.55 0.76
C ASP A 159 -19.18 2.25 1.51
N ASN A 160 -19.86 1.19 1.17
CA ASN A 160 -19.58 -0.11 1.75
C ASN A 160 -18.28 -0.69 1.19
N TYR A 161 -17.48 -1.32 2.07
CA TYR A 161 -16.24 -1.95 1.66
C TYR A 161 -16.12 -3.37 2.25
N PRO A 162 -15.69 -4.36 1.46
CA PRO A 162 -15.45 -4.31 0.01
C PRO A 162 -16.74 -4.18 -0.81
N ASN A 163 -16.66 -3.58 -2.00
CA ASN A 163 -17.73 -3.53 -2.97
C ASN A 163 -17.17 -3.80 -4.38
N PRO A 164 -17.51 -4.92 -5.08
CA PRO A 164 -18.47 -5.95 -4.66
C PRO A 164 -18.03 -6.74 -3.42
N PHE A 165 -18.98 -7.20 -2.62
CA PHE A 165 -18.71 -7.96 -1.41
C PHE A 165 -18.83 -9.49 -1.64
N ASN A 166 -18.04 -10.28 -0.87
CA ASN A 166 -18.14 -11.74 -0.85
C ASN A 166 -17.49 -12.31 0.42
N PRO A 167 -18.23 -12.88 1.36
CA PRO A 167 -19.67 -12.78 1.62
C PRO A 167 -20.05 -11.61 2.54
N LEU A 168 -19.08 -10.80 3.00
CA LEU A 168 -19.27 -9.73 3.97
C LEU A 168 -18.85 -8.38 3.40
N THR A 169 -19.52 -7.32 3.84
CA THR A 169 -19.12 -5.93 3.62
C THR A 169 -19.35 -5.12 4.88
N THR A 170 -18.60 -4.06 5.07
CA THR A 170 -18.74 -3.12 6.18
C THR A 170 -19.35 -1.82 5.67
N ILE A 171 -20.38 -1.33 6.34
CA ILE A 171 -20.99 -0.04 6.10
C ILE A 171 -20.68 0.84 7.30
N ASN A 172 -19.92 1.92 7.09
CA ASN A 172 -19.59 2.89 8.12
C ASN A 172 -20.48 4.11 8.00
N TYR A 173 -21.08 4.55 9.12
CA TYR A 173 -21.86 5.78 9.18
C TYR A 173 -21.60 6.54 10.48
N ASN A 174 -21.78 7.85 10.41
CA ASN A 174 -21.73 8.74 11.56
C ASN A 174 -23.07 9.43 11.75
N ILE A 175 -23.51 9.58 12.99
CA ILE A 175 -24.72 10.31 13.38
C ILE A 175 -24.33 11.45 14.33
N PRO A 176 -24.95 12.64 14.19
CA PRO A 176 -24.58 13.84 14.98
C PRO A 176 -25.07 13.81 16.43
N GLY A 177 -25.78 12.79 16.87
CA GLY A 177 -26.29 12.64 18.23
C GLY A 177 -27.00 11.29 18.41
N ASP A 178 -27.52 11.06 19.62
CA ASP A 178 -28.29 9.85 19.92
C ASP A 178 -29.56 9.80 19.08
N GLY A 179 -29.80 8.66 18.41
CA GLY A 179 -30.95 8.49 17.54
C GLY A 179 -31.13 7.07 17.04
N PHE A 180 -32.28 6.79 16.46
CA PHE A 180 -32.55 5.52 15.80
C PHE A 180 -31.99 5.55 14.37
N VAL A 181 -31.24 4.52 14.01
CA VAL A 181 -30.76 4.30 12.66
C VAL A 181 -31.50 3.11 12.06
N ASN A 182 -32.05 3.29 10.86
CA ASN A 182 -32.67 2.22 10.08
C ASN A 182 -31.89 2.05 8.77
N THR A 183 -31.31 0.89 8.57
CA THR A 183 -30.58 0.55 7.34
C THR A 183 -31.40 -0.43 6.53
N THR A 184 -31.72 -0.08 5.29
CA THR A 184 -32.44 -0.94 4.35
C THR A 184 -31.53 -1.25 3.16
N ILE A 185 -31.37 -2.52 2.82
CA ILE A 185 -30.60 -2.99 1.66
C ILE A 185 -31.61 -3.43 0.59
N TYR A 186 -31.44 -2.93 -0.62
CA TYR A 186 -32.26 -3.25 -1.78
C TYR A 186 -31.50 -4.12 -2.77
#